data_5f158a7f8bed927a5962f47985188417
#
_entry.id   5f158a7f8bed927a5962f47985188417
#
_cell.length_a   1.000
_cell.length_b   1.000
_cell.length_c   1.000
_cell.angle_alpha   90.00
_cell.angle_beta   90.00
_cell.angle_gamma   90.00
#
_symmetry.space_group_name_H-M   'P 1'
#
loop_
_entity.id
_entity.type
_entity.pdbx_description
1 polymer ?
#
loop_
_entity_poly.entity_id
_entity_poly.type
_entity_poly.pdbx_seq_one_letter_code
_entity_poly.pdbx_strand_id
1 'polypeptide(L)'
;MLDLVSDLDSLATAIAAAVGRTYRLTPLQVKCTYPVFKGEADGAEPVFIKVGTSEEWTRTRDLLKTIGGCGFFSRLVTEEPIDYQGHAVFVMEWKESRIVFPEDMNPRQVESFVAGCVKLGEALGKVPVSAGRRDGDGTVKGADTSPGALYGDILQYVARHPVVGRLLKGLVAIPEAERTYGNRPLAICHGDFHAKNFGFAGDEFAAVFDFDKLTEGLACGDLVNALMERFSCFHLSRSARARLKDVTRRIVAAVPWPREELTIAANVVRLQFAARRIHKHPNSAWVAIDVWRRDRALREFLKCLPEK
;
A
#
# COMPACT_ATOMS: atom_id res chain seq x y z
N MET A 1 0.66 -8.31 -21.54
CA MET A 1 1.39 -8.41 -20.24
C MET A 1 2.13 -9.75 -20.09
N LEU A 2 1.62 -10.86 -20.65
CA LEU A 2 2.37 -12.14 -20.74
C LEU A 2 3.46 -12.13 -21.83
N ASP A 3 3.45 -11.15 -22.74
CA ASP A 3 4.43 -11.06 -23.84
C ASP A 3 5.86 -10.72 -23.38
N LEU A 4 6.05 -10.26 -22.14
CA LEU A 4 7.37 -10.01 -21.56
C LEU A 4 8.11 -11.29 -21.13
N VAL A 5 7.39 -12.42 -20.98
CA VAL A 5 7.97 -13.73 -20.70
C VAL A 5 7.35 -14.74 -21.67
N SER A 6 7.85 -14.75 -22.88
CA SER A 6 7.41 -15.68 -23.92
C SER A 6 7.91 -17.11 -23.72
N ASP A 7 8.93 -17.28 -22.86
CA ASP A 7 9.61 -18.55 -22.62
C ASP A 7 9.90 -18.74 -21.13
N LEU A 8 9.02 -19.48 -20.45
CA LEU A 8 9.16 -19.79 -19.03
C LEU A 8 10.35 -20.70 -18.73
N ASP A 9 10.74 -21.57 -19.69
CA ASP A 9 11.87 -22.48 -19.51
C ASP A 9 13.19 -21.71 -19.55
N SER A 10 13.28 -20.71 -20.43
CA SER A 10 14.42 -19.79 -20.47
C SER A 10 14.54 -18.96 -19.18
N LEU A 11 13.42 -18.44 -18.66
CA LEU A 11 13.41 -17.73 -17.38
C LEU A 11 13.82 -18.65 -16.22
N ALA A 12 13.28 -19.88 -16.17
CA ALA A 12 13.64 -20.86 -15.15
C ALA A 12 15.13 -21.24 -15.22
N THR A 13 15.69 -21.34 -16.43
CA THR A 13 17.12 -21.60 -16.64
C THR A 13 17.99 -20.46 -16.12
N ALA A 14 17.63 -19.20 -16.42
CA ALA A 14 18.35 -18.03 -15.90
C ALA A 14 18.34 -17.98 -14.37
N ILE A 15 17.18 -18.27 -13.75
CA ILE A 15 17.06 -18.34 -12.29
C ILE A 15 17.91 -19.49 -11.74
N ALA A 16 17.88 -20.67 -12.37
CA ALA A 16 18.65 -21.83 -11.92
C ALA A 16 20.15 -21.57 -11.95
N ALA A 17 20.64 -20.87 -12.96
CA ALA A 17 22.06 -20.48 -13.07
C ALA A 17 22.51 -19.58 -11.93
N ALA A 18 21.64 -18.65 -11.48
CA ALA A 18 21.96 -17.70 -10.43
C ALA A 18 21.76 -18.27 -9.02
N VAL A 19 20.73 -19.09 -8.81
CA VAL A 19 20.34 -19.59 -7.48
C VAL A 19 20.91 -20.99 -7.21
N GLY A 20 21.43 -21.68 -8.25
CA GLY A 20 21.93 -23.05 -8.16
C GLY A 20 20.84 -24.11 -8.02
N ARG A 21 19.59 -23.77 -8.37
CA ARG A 21 18.44 -24.67 -8.24
C ARG A 21 17.39 -24.39 -9.31
N THR A 22 16.83 -25.44 -9.88
CA THR A 22 15.75 -25.37 -10.87
C THR A 22 14.39 -25.26 -10.16
N TYR A 23 13.60 -24.27 -10.57
CA TYR A 23 12.24 -24.06 -10.09
C TYR A 23 11.23 -24.31 -11.22
N ARG A 24 10.14 -25.00 -10.89
CA ARG A 24 8.94 -25.03 -11.72
C ARG A 24 8.18 -23.73 -11.51
N LEU A 25 8.01 -22.94 -12.55
CA LEU A 25 7.37 -21.62 -12.50
C LEU A 25 5.86 -21.72 -12.76
N THR A 26 5.06 -21.18 -11.86
CA THR A 26 3.62 -21.08 -12.01
C THR A 26 3.22 -19.58 -12.01
N PRO A 27 2.63 -19.06 -13.10
CA PRO A 27 2.19 -17.67 -13.15
C PRO A 27 1.14 -17.37 -12.08
N LEU A 28 1.30 -16.25 -11.39
CA LEU A 28 0.30 -15.77 -10.44
C LEU A 28 -0.69 -14.84 -11.16
N GLN A 29 -2.00 -15.11 -11.00
CA GLN A 29 -3.07 -14.32 -11.60
C GLN A 29 -3.34 -13.07 -10.76
N VAL A 30 -2.38 -12.14 -10.72
CA VAL A 30 -2.51 -10.87 -10.01
C VAL A 30 -2.42 -9.69 -10.99
N LYS A 31 -3.14 -8.61 -10.70
CA LYS A 31 -3.03 -7.37 -11.46
C LYS A 31 -1.76 -6.64 -11.02
N CYS A 32 -0.66 -6.86 -11.70
CA CYS A 32 0.59 -6.14 -11.50
C CYS A 32 1.14 -5.62 -12.83
N THR A 33 2.04 -4.65 -12.76
CA THR A 33 2.67 -4.05 -13.95
C THR A 33 3.58 -5.06 -14.65
N TYR A 34 4.23 -5.92 -13.88
CA TYR A 34 5.18 -6.92 -14.35
C TYR A 34 4.72 -8.35 -14.04
N PRO A 35 5.15 -9.35 -14.81
CA PRO A 35 4.83 -10.74 -14.55
C PRO A 35 5.38 -11.21 -13.20
N VAL A 36 4.59 -12.00 -12.49
CA VAL A 36 4.96 -12.61 -11.21
C VAL A 36 4.62 -14.09 -11.20
N PHE A 37 5.46 -14.87 -10.52
CA PHE A 37 5.37 -16.32 -10.50
C PHE A 37 5.61 -16.86 -9.09
N LYS A 38 5.07 -18.04 -8.82
CA LYS A 38 5.52 -18.92 -7.75
C LYS A 38 6.53 -19.89 -8.35
N GLY A 39 7.69 -20.01 -7.74
CA GLY A 39 8.70 -21.02 -8.07
C GLY A 39 8.68 -22.12 -7.02
N GLU A 40 8.57 -23.38 -7.46
CA GLU A 40 8.59 -24.57 -6.62
C GLU A 40 9.71 -25.51 -7.05
N ALA A 41 10.45 -26.05 -6.08
CA ALA A 41 11.50 -27.02 -6.33
C ALA A 41 11.45 -28.13 -5.27
N ASP A 42 11.79 -29.36 -5.66
CA ASP A 42 11.77 -30.50 -4.75
C ASP A 42 12.76 -30.31 -3.60
N GLY A 43 12.28 -30.52 -2.37
CA GLY A 43 13.08 -30.40 -1.16
C GLY A 43 13.52 -28.98 -0.82
N ALA A 44 12.86 -27.97 -1.35
CA ALA A 44 13.13 -26.57 -1.05
C ALA A 44 11.88 -25.77 -0.75
N GLU A 45 12.05 -24.71 0.03
CA GLU A 45 11.01 -23.71 0.22
C GLU A 45 10.67 -23.04 -1.11
N PRO A 46 9.39 -22.77 -1.38
CA PRO A 46 8.98 -22.05 -2.57
C PRO A 46 9.51 -20.62 -2.59
N VAL A 47 9.56 -20.03 -3.78
CA VAL A 47 10.00 -18.64 -3.96
C VAL A 47 8.94 -17.82 -4.69
N PHE A 48 8.91 -16.51 -4.41
CA PHE A 48 8.20 -15.52 -5.18
C PHE A 48 9.15 -14.91 -6.21
N ILE A 49 8.73 -14.86 -7.46
CA ILE A 49 9.54 -14.34 -8.56
C ILE A 49 8.77 -13.19 -9.22
N LYS A 50 9.42 -12.03 -9.33
CA LYS A 50 8.90 -10.85 -10.05
C LYS A 50 9.92 -10.49 -11.14
N VAL A 51 9.44 -10.26 -12.35
CA VAL A 51 10.25 -9.62 -13.42
C VAL A 51 9.97 -8.12 -13.35
N GLY A 52 10.99 -7.29 -13.38
CA GLY A 52 10.87 -5.84 -13.23
C GLY A 52 12.05 -5.10 -13.83
N THR A 53 12.32 -3.87 -13.37
CA THR A 53 13.48 -3.08 -13.80
C THR A 53 14.63 -3.19 -12.80
N SER A 54 15.85 -2.91 -13.26
CA SER A 54 17.04 -2.85 -12.38
C SER A 54 16.90 -1.74 -11.31
N GLU A 55 16.22 -0.65 -11.64
CA GLU A 55 15.95 0.43 -10.68
C GLU A 55 15.00 -0.02 -9.56
N GLU A 56 13.90 -0.72 -9.92
CA GLU A 56 12.99 -1.32 -8.92
C GLU A 56 13.71 -2.33 -8.03
N TRP A 57 14.58 -3.17 -8.62
CA TRP A 57 15.35 -4.14 -7.85
C TRP A 57 16.25 -3.46 -6.84
N THR A 58 17.05 -2.46 -7.27
CA THR A 58 17.94 -1.70 -6.39
C THR A 58 17.16 -1.06 -5.23
N ARG A 59 16.04 -0.39 -5.55
CA ARG A 59 15.16 0.23 -4.56
C ARG A 59 14.61 -0.79 -3.56
N THR A 60 14.11 -1.93 -4.05
CA THR A 60 13.58 -3.00 -3.19
C THR A 60 14.67 -3.56 -2.28
N ARG A 61 15.87 -3.85 -2.82
CA ARG A 61 17.02 -4.31 -2.05
C ARG A 61 17.41 -3.34 -0.94
N ASP A 62 17.55 -2.06 -1.27
CA ASP A 62 17.99 -1.03 -0.32
C ASP A 62 16.92 -0.81 0.77
N LEU A 63 15.64 -0.86 0.40
CA LEU A 63 14.54 -0.86 1.36
C LEU A 63 14.65 -2.06 2.30
N LEU A 64 14.73 -3.28 1.78
CA LEU A 64 14.79 -4.51 2.56
C LEU A 64 16.02 -4.57 3.47
N LYS A 65 17.17 -4.01 3.04
CA LYS A 65 18.36 -3.85 3.91
C LYS A 65 18.08 -2.93 5.08
N THR A 66 17.33 -1.84 4.86
CA THR A 66 17.03 -0.84 5.89
C THR A 66 16.01 -1.34 6.90
N ILE A 67 14.95 -2.00 6.43
CA ILE A 67 13.85 -2.50 7.27
C ILE A 67 14.10 -3.91 7.81
N GLY A 68 15.29 -4.47 7.55
CA GLY A 68 15.64 -5.87 7.81
C GLY A 68 15.24 -6.37 9.19
N GLY A 69 14.88 -7.64 9.27
CA GLY A 69 14.49 -8.31 10.51
C GLY A 69 13.05 -8.08 10.97
N CYS A 70 12.24 -7.33 10.23
CA CYS A 70 10.84 -7.10 10.61
C CYS A 70 9.96 -8.37 10.51
N GLY A 71 10.41 -9.40 9.79
CA GLY A 71 9.74 -10.70 9.68
C GLY A 71 8.57 -10.75 8.68
N PHE A 72 7.95 -9.61 8.35
CA PHE A 72 6.82 -9.55 7.40
C PHE A 72 7.26 -9.49 5.95
N PHE A 73 8.51 -9.10 5.71
CA PHE A 73 9.02 -8.90 4.36
C PHE A 73 9.67 -10.15 3.85
N SER A 74 9.43 -10.44 2.57
CA SER A 74 10.17 -11.48 1.87
C SER A 74 11.62 -11.04 1.73
N ARG A 75 12.57 -11.91 2.07
CA ARG A 75 13.99 -11.65 1.82
C ARG A 75 14.31 -11.92 0.36
N LEU A 76 15.24 -11.16 -0.19
CA LEU A 76 15.84 -11.49 -1.48
C LEU A 76 16.68 -12.77 -1.32
N VAL A 77 16.53 -13.69 -2.28
CA VAL A 77 17.30 -14.94 -2.34
C VAL A 77 18.65 -14.68 -3.01
N THR A 78 18.72 -13.66 -3.89
CA THR A 78 19.95 -13.26 -4.59
C THR A 78 20.40 -11.88 -4.13
N GLU A 79 21.72 -11.68 -4.00
CA GLU A 79 22.30 -10.37 -3.65
C GLU A 79 22.31 -9.41 -4.84
N GLU A 80 22.35 -9.93 -6.05
CA GLU A 80 22.33 -9.18 -7.31
C GLU A 80 21.09 -9.54 -8.14
N PRO A 81 20.64 -8.63 -9.02
CA PRO A 81 19.54 -8.92 -9.93
C PRO A 81 19.97 -9.98 -10.96
N ILE A 82 19.07 -10.89 -11.26
CA ILE A 82 19.27 -11.79 -12.38
C ILE A 82 18.84 -11.05 -13.64
N ASP A 83 19.73 -10.90 -14.62
CA ASP A 83 19.38 -10.32 -15.91
C ASP A 83 18.62 -11.35 -16.75
N TYR A 84 17.44 -10.97 -17.22
CA TYR A 84 16.64 -11.74 -18.15
C TYR A 84 16.10 -10.82 -19.25
N GLN A 85 16.67 -10.90 -20.44
CA GLN A 85 16.26 -10.09 -21.61
C GLN A 85 16.21 -8.58 -21.32
N GLY A 86 17.18 -8.05 -20.55
CA GLY A 86 17.25 -6.65 -20.18
C GLY A 86 16.31 -6.24 -19.01
N HIS A 87 15.69 -7.22 -18.37
CA HIS A 87 14.87 -7.04 -17.17
C HIS A 87 15.56 -7.63 -15.95
N ALA A 88 15.34 -7.01 -14.79
CA ALA A 88 15.80 -7.56 -13.52
C ALA A 88 14.78 -8.59 -12.99
N VAL A 89 15.25 -9.78 -12.65
CA VAL A 89 14.42 -10.79 -12.00
C VAL A 89 14.69 -10.78 -10.51
N PHE A 90 13.63 -10.62 -9.73
CA PHE A 90 13.61 -10.67 -8.28
C PHE A 90 13.26 -12.10 -7.85
N VAL A 91 14.13 -12.74 -7.11
CA VAL A 91 13.81 -14.00 -6.44
C VAL A 91 13.76 -13.74 -4.95
N MET A 92 12.61 -13.94 -4.36
CA MET A 92 12.33 -13.64 -2.96
C MET A 92 11.73 -14.85 -2.25
N GLU A 93 11.89 -14.92 -0.94
CA GLU A 93 11.21 -15.93 -0.14
C GLU A 93 9.69 -15.88 -0.37
N TRP A 94 9.08 -17.05 -0.50
CA TRP A 94 7.64 -17.18 -0.48
C TRP A 94 7.13 -16.98 0.95
N LYS A 95 6.16 -16.10 1.14
CA LYS A 95 5.46 -15.97 2.43
C LYS A 95 4.10 -16.65 2.31
N GLU A 96 3.97 -17.81 2.96
CA GLU A 96 2.69 -18.48 3.05
C GLU A 96 1.72 -17.59 3.83
N SER A 97 0.71 -17.10 3.15
CA SER A 97 -0.26 -16.21 3.78
C SER A 97 -1.56 -16.16 2.98
N ARG A 98 -2.65 -15.85 3.66
CA ARG A 98 -3.96 -15.61 3.05
C ARG A 98 -4.39 -14.16 3.26
N ILE A 99 -5.11 -13.63 2.30
CA ILE A 99 -5.78 -12.34 2.42
C ILE A 99 -6.93 -12.48 3.40
N VAL A 100 -6.95 -11.63 4.43
CA VAL A 100 -8.07 -11.49 5.37
C VAL A 100 -8.50 -10.03 5.34
N PHE A 101 -9.77 -9.79 5.00
CA PHE A 101 -10.31 -8.44 5.03
C PHE A 101 -10.62 -8.01 6.46
N PRO A 102 -10.46 -6.72 6.81
CA PRO A 102 -10.72 -6.23 8.16
C PRO A 102 -12.05 -6.69 8.77
N GLU A 103 -13.13 -6.68 7.99
CA GLU A 103 -14.45 -7.12 8.44
C GLU A 103 -14.57 -8.61 8.76
N ASP A 104 -13.60 -9.41 8.35
CA ASP A 104 -13.58 -10.86 8.54
C ASP A 104 -12.49 -11.31 9.53
N MET A 105 -11.74 -10.35 10.11
CA MET A 105 -10.73 -10.65 11.14
C MET A 105 -11.39 -11.13 12.43
N ASN A 106 -10.87 -12.22 12.97
CA ASN A 106 -11.19 -12.66 14.32
C ASN A 106 -10.40 -11.83 15.37
N PRO A 107 -10.71 -11.96 16.68
CA PRO A 107 -10.04 -11.16 17.72
C PRO A 107 -8.51 -11.28 17.72
N ARG A 108 -7.96 -12.48 17.54
CA ARG A 108 -6.51 -12.72 17.51
C ARG A 108 -5.85 -12.07 16.29
N GLN A 109 -6.52 -12.15 15.14
CA GLN A 109 -6.06 -11.47 13.92
C GLN A 109 -6.08 -9.95 14.08
N VAL A 110 -7.06 -9.38 14.79
CA VAL A 110 -7.09 -7.94 15.12
C VAL A 110 -5.88 -7.56 15.97
N GLU A 111 -5.57 -8.31 17.02
CA GLU A 111 -4.41 -8.07 17.89
C GLU A 111 -3.10 -8.17 17.08
N SER A 112 -2.96 -9.23 16.29
CA SER A 112 -1.78 -9.43 15.45
C SER A 112 -1.64 -8.37 14.36
N PHE A 113 -2.74 -7.92 13.75
CA PHE A 113 -2.75 -6.83 12.77
C PHE A 113 -2.31 -5.50 13.38
N VAL A 114 -2.81 -5.15 14.57
CA VAL A 114 -2.40 -3.95 15.30
C VAL A 114 -0.90 -3.98 15.58
N ALA A 115 -0.42 -5.06 16.18
CA ALA A 115 1.01 -5.24 16.47
C ALA A 115 1.86 -5.17 15.19
N GLY A 116 1.38 -5.80 14.10
CA GLY A 116 2.00 -5.77 12.79
C GLY A 116 2.09 -4.35 12.20
N CYS A 117 1.00 -3.57 12.26
CA CYS A 117 0.98 -2.20 11.77
C CYS A 117 1.91 -1.26 12.56
N VAL A 118 1.97 -1.41 13.89
CA VAL A 118 2.92 -0.65 14.72
C VAL A 118 4.35 -1.00 14.34
N LYS A 119 4.68 -2.28 14.27
CA LYS A 119 6.01 -2.76 13.88
C LYS A 119 6.39 -2.38 12.45
N LEU A 120 5.43 -2.36 11.52
CA LEU A 120 5.62 -1.87 10.16
C LEU A 120 5.97 -0.38 10.16
N GLY A 121 5.21 0.44 10.88
CA GLY A 121 5.48 1.87 11.02
C GLY A 121 6.87 2.16 11.62
N GLU A 122 7.28 1.42 12.65
CA GLU A 122 8.62 1.51 13.24
C GLU A 122 9.72 1.11 12.25
N ALA A 123 9.49 0.06 11.46
CA ALA A 123 10.47 -0.39 10.47
C ALA A 123 10.61 0.62 9.32
N LEU A 124 9.50 1.10 8.77
CA LEU A 124 9.49 2.10 7.71
C LEU A 124 9.99 3.47 8.21
N GLY A 125 9.79 3.80 9.47
CA GLY A 125 10.34 5.01 10.10
C GLY A 125 11.86 5.08 10.12
N LYS A 126 12.57 3.96 9.92
CA LYS A 126 14.03 3.90 9.75
C LYS A 126 14.48 4.25 8.34
N VAL A 127 13.58 4.25 7.38
CA VAL A 127 13.87 4.57 5.97
C VAL A 127 14.01 6.09 5.85
N PRO A 128 15.10 6.61 5.24
CA PRO A 128 15.25 8.05 5.05
C PRO A 128 14.10 8.63 4.22
N VAL A 129 13.56 9.75 4.66
CA VAL A 129 12.45 10.46 3.97
C VAL A 129 12.80 10.77 2.51
N SER A 130 14.07 11.04 2.19
CA SER A 130 14.54 11.21 0.82
C SER A 130 14.32 10.00 -0.10
N ALA A 131 14.19 8.80 0.46
CA ALA A 131 13.94 7.58 -0.32
C ALA A 131 12.49 7.47 -0.82
N GLY A 132 11.54 8.16 -0.16
CA GLY A 132 10.12 8.18 -0.56
C GLY A 132 9.79 9.13 -1.72
N ARG A 133 10.72 10.02 -2.10
CA ARG A 133 10.52 11.03 -3.15
C ARG A 133 10.83 10.56 -4.57
N ARG A 134 11.20 9.32 -4.78
CA ARG A 134 11.59 8.84 -6.12
C ARG A 134 10.40 8.36 -6.92
N ASP A 135 10.25 8.97 -8.10
CA ASP A 135 9.29 8.67 -9.14
C ASP A 135 9.36 7.20 -9.56
N GLY A 136 8.47 6.41 -9.03
CA GLY A 136 8.19 5.08 -9.57
C GLY A 136 6.77 5.09 -10.09
N ASP A 137 6.65 4.95 -11.40
CA ASP A 137 5.42 4.63 -12.10
C ASP A 137 4.34 5.73 -12.22
N GLY A 138 4.45 6.55 -13.26
CA GLY A 138 3.33 7.30 -13.85
C GLY A 138 2.79 8.46 -13.03
N THR A 139 3.32 8.75 -11.87
CA THR A 139 3.11 10.01 -11.17
C THR A 139 4.08 11.04 -11.72
N VAL A 140 3.56 12.21 -12.01
CA VAL A 140 4.25 13.35 -12.63
C VAL A 140 5.66 13.52 -12.04
N LYS A 141 6.70 13.29 -12.85
CA LYS A 141 8.10 13.52 -12.46
C LYS A 141 8.23 14.90 -11.83
N GLY A 142 8.72 14.96 -10.59
CA GLY A 142 8.93 16.22 -9.87
C GLY A 142 7.67 16.83 -9.25
N ALA A 143 6.53 16.14 -9.21
CA ALA A 143 5.36 16.65 -8.50
C ALA A 143 5.60 16.63 -6.99
N ASP A 144 5.40 17.76 -6.33
CA ASP A 144 5.36 17.85 -4.89
C ASP A 144 4.14 17.06 -4.38
N THR A 145 4.38 15.95 -3.68
CA THR A 145 3.33 15.11 -3.09
C THR A 145 2.98 15.51 -1.67
N SER A 146 3.48 16.65 -1.20
CA SER A 146 3.07 17.20 0.09
C SER A 146 1.55 17.44 0.13
N PRO A 147 0.90 17.29 1.27
CA PRO A 147 -0.53 17.54 1.39
C PRO A 147 -0.95 18.93 0.91
N GLY A 148 -0.08 19.93 1.07
CA GLY A 148 -0.31 21.29 0.59
C GLY A 148 -0.35 21.39 -0.95
N ALA A 149 0.59 20.75 -1.64
CA ALA A 149 0.61 20.69 -3.10
C ALA A 149 -0.58 19.91 -3.65
N LEU A 150 -0.87 18.74 -3.09
CA LEU A 150 -2.03 17.93 -3.46
C LEU A 150 -3.34 18.69 -3.27
N TYR A 151 -3.43 19.51 -2.23
CA TYR A 151 -4.57 20.39 -2.00
C TYR A 151 -4.68 21.49 -3.08
N GLY A 152 -3.55 22.08 -3.48
CA GLY A 152 -3.49 23.03 -4.60
C GLY A 152 -4.05 22.45 -5.89
N ASP A 153 -3.66 21.23 -6.24
CA ASP A 153 -4.16 20.50 -7.42
C ASP A 153 -5.68 20.28 -7.36
N ILE A 154 -6.20 19.93 -6.18
CA ILE A 154 -7.64 19.78 -5.96
C ILE A 154 -8.38 21.08 -6.16
N LEU A 155 -7.86 22.21 -5.63
CA LEU A 155 -8.46 23.52 -5.82
C LEU A 155 -8.50 23.93 -7.31
N GLN A 156 -7.43 23.68 -8.05
CA GLN A 156 -7.38 23.95 -9.49
C GLN A 156 -8.39 23.09 -10.27
N TYR A 157 -8.53 21.82 -9.89
CA TYR A 157 -9.51 20.93 -10.49
C TYR A 157 -10.95 21.41 -10.21
N VAL A 158 -11.25 21.78 -8.97
CA VAL A 158 -12.56 22.32 -8.56
C VAL A 158 -12.90 23.61 -9.29
N ALA A 159 -11.93 24.50 -9.47
CA ALA A 159 -12.12 25.74 -10.23
C ALA A 159 -12.49 25.49 -11.71
N ARG A 160 -11.90 24.46 -12.32
CA ARG A 160 -12.22 24.04 -13.70
C ARG A 160 -13.56 23.30 -13.81
N HIS A 161 -14.03 22.68 -12.72
CA HIS A 161 -15.22 21.85 -12.71
C HIS A 161 -16.20 22.23 -11.58
N PRO A 162 -16.86 23.42 -11.64
CA PRO A 162 -17.65 23.97 -10.52
C PRO A 162 -18.83 23.10 -10.08
N VAL A 163 -19.42 22.30 -10.98
CA VAL A 163 -20.48 21.35 -10.62
C VAL A 163 -19.94 20.24 -9.74
N VAL A 164 -18.76 19.70 -10.09
CA VAL A 164 -18.05 18.68 -9.32
C VAL A 164 -17.53 19.25 -8.00
N GLY A 165 -17.14 20.51 -7.98
CA GLY A 165 -16.67 21.23 -6.80
C GLY A 165 -17.66 21.21 -5.64
N ARG A 166 -18.98 21.22 -5.95
CA ARG A 166 -20.02 21.08 -4.89
C ARG A 166 -19.96 19.73 -4.17
N LEU A 167 -19.60 18.66 -4.86
CA LEU A 167 -19.41 17.33 -4.26
C LEU A 167 -18.10 17.23 -3.48
N LEU A 168 -17.13 18.09 -3.79
CA LEU A 168 -15.80 18.13 -3.17
C LEU A 168 -15.69 19.14 -2.02
N LYS A 169 -16.79 19.79 -1.61
CA LYS A 169 -16.78 20.80 -0.54
C LYS A 169 -16.09 20.32 0.74
N GLY A 170 -16.25 19.04 1.12
CA GLY A 170 -15.60 18.46 2.26
C GLY A 170 -14.07 18.38 2.13
N LEU A 171 -13.53 18.26 0.91
CA LEU A 171 -12.10 18.30 0.65
C LEU A 171 -11.54 19.73 0.70
N VAL A 172 -12.30 20.69 0.20
CA VAL A 172 -11.91 22.11 0.21
C VAL A 172 -11.93 22.69 1.64
N ALA A 173 -12.72 22.12 2.53
CA ALA A 173 -12.86 22.55 3.93
C ALA A 173 -11.85 21.89 4.89
N ILE A 174 -10.83 21.17 4.42
CA ILE A 174 -9.83 20.54 5.30
C ILE A 174 -9.02 21.65 6.00
N PRO A 175 -8.90 21.60 7.34
CA PRO A 175 -8.09 22.54 8.10
C PRO A 175 -6.62 22.58 7.65
N GLU A 176 -5.99 23.72 7.76
CA GLU A 176 -4.58 23.89 7.36
C GLU A 176 -3.63 22.94 8.10
N ALA A 177 -3.85 22.76 9.41
CA ALA A 177 -3.07 21.81 10.22
C ALA A 177 -3.12 20.37 9.67
N GLU A 178 -4.25 19.96 9.09
CA GLU A 178 -4.39 18.63 8.50
C GLU A 178 -3.75 18.57 7.10
N ARG A 179 -3.67 19.69 6.38
CA ARG A 179 -2.99 19.81 5.08
C ARG A 179 -1.47 19.77 5.19
N THR A 180 -0.92 20.14 6.35
CA THR A 180 0.51 20.23 6.63
C THR A 180 1.01 19.19 7.62
N TYR A 181 0.23 18.15 7.91
CA TYR A 181 0.48 17.18 8.99
C TYR A 181 0.62 17.81 10.38
N GLY A 182 0.20 19.07 10.57
CA GLY A 182 0.27 19.76 11.84
C GLY A 182 1.69 19.86 12.42
N ASN A 183 2.72 19.97 11.59
CA ASN A 183 4.14 19.96 11.95
C ASN A 183 4.60 18.66 12.65
N ARG A 184 3.90 17.55 12.45
CA ARG A 184 4.28 16.25 13.01
C ARG A 184 5.44 15.64 12.24
N PRO A 185 6.28 14.83 12.91
CA PRO A 185 7.33 14.10 12.22
C PRO A 185 6.73 13.15 11.18
N LEU A 186 7.30 13.20 9.98
CA LEU A 186 6.92 12.31 8.89
C LEU A 186 7.76 11.03 8.95
N ALA A 187 7.15 9.94 8.53
CA ALA A 187 7.77 8.65 8.32
C ALA A 187 7.54 8.19 6.88
N ILE A 188 8.30 7.24 6.42
CA ILE A 188 7.97 6.54 5.19
C ILE A 188 6.81 5.61 5.49
N CYS A 189 5.80 5.65 4.64
CA CYS A 189 4.64 4.76 4.61
C CYS A 189 4.71 3.86 3.38
N HIS A 190 4.08 2.72 3.44
CA HIS A 190 3.89 1.81 2.30
C HIS A 190 3.17 2.50 1.13
N GLY A 191 2.26 3.43 1.43
CA GLY A 191 1.57 4.27 0.45
C GLY A 191 0.45 3.60 -0.35
N ASP A 192 0.37 2.26 -0.35
CA ASP A 192 -0.72 1.47 -0.94
C ASP A 192 -1.15 0.31 -0.04
N PHE A 193 -1.09 0.53 1.28
CA PHE A 193 -1.40 -0.50 2.27
C PHE A 193 -2.91 -0.75 2.33
N HIS A 194 -3.34 -1.83 1.72
CA HIS A 194 -4.72 -2.31 1.70
C HIS A 194 -4.76 -3.83 1.83
N ALA A 195 -5.95 -4.39 2.06
CA ALA A 195 -6.12 -5.80 2.42
C ALA A 195 -5.51 -6.82 1.43
N LYS A 196 -5.22 -6.42 0.20
CA LYS A 196 -4.56 -7.31 -0.79
C LYS A 196 -3.04 -7.24 -0.73
N ASN A 197 -2.49 -6.25 -0.02
CA ASN A 197 -1.05 -6.03 0.12
C ASN A 197 -0.52 -6.47 1.48
N PHE A 198 -1.33 -7.19 2.26
CA PHE A 198 -0.88 -7.89 3.46
C PHE A 198 -1.58 -9.23 3.62
N GLY A 199 -0.99 -10.12 4.39
CA GLY A 199 -1.51 -11.47 4.59
C GLY A 199 -1.28 -12.02 5.99
N PHE A 200 -2.05 -13.04 6.30
CA PHE A 200 -2.03 -13.76 7.58
C PHE A 200 -1.65 -15.23 7.37
N ALA A 201 -0.78 -15.75 8.21
CA ALA A 201 -0.54 -17.18 8.41
C ALA A 201 -1.32 -17.62 9.66
N GLY A 202 -2.44 -18.30 9.44
CA GLY A 202 -3.38 -18.56 10.54
C GLY A 202 -3.96 -17.26 11.11
N ASP A 203 -3.63 -16.97 12.37
CA ASP A 203 -4.03 -15.75 13.07
C ASP A 203 -2.92 -14.67 13.11
N GLU A 204 -1.71 -15.01 12.66
CA GLU A 204 -0.57 -14.11 12.70
C GLU A 204 -0.48 -13.25 11.45
N PHE A 205 -0.26 -11.93 11.63
CA PHE A 205 0.09 -11.00 10.56
C PHE A 205 1.48 -11.37 10.04
N ALA A 206 1.55 -11.92 8.83
CA ALA A 206 2.72 -12.65 8.36
C ALA A 206 3.44 -12.02 7.19
N ALA A 207 2.76 -11.24 6.35
CA ALA A 207 3.35 -10.74 5.13
C ALA A 207 2.84 -9.35 4.74
N VAL A 208 3.73 -8.56 4.14
CA VAL A 208 3.43 -7.28 3.48
C VAL A 208 4.06 -7.32 2.10
N PHE A 209 3.30 -6.90 1.09
CA PHE A 209 3.65 -6.98 -0.33
C PHE A 209 3.56 -5.62 -1.01
N ASP A 210 4.19 -5.48 -2.18
CA ASP A 210 4.02 -4.38 -3.13
C ASP A 210 4.42 -3.00 -2.59
N PHE A 211 5.74 -2.84 -2.36
CA PHE A 211 6.35 -1.58 -1.88
C PHE A 211 6.61 -0.56 -2.99
N ASP A 212 5.95 -0.66 -4.12
CA ASP A 212 6.23 0.20 -5.27
C ASP A 212 5.80 1.66 -5.05
N LYS A 213 4.97 1.93 -4.03
CA LYS A 213 4.34 3.25 -3.79
C LYS A 213 4.72 3.88 -2.45
N LEU A 214 5.96 3.70 -2.02
CA LEU A 214 6.43 4.37 -0.80
C LEU A 214 6.16 5.88 -0.86
N THR A 215 5.65 6.43 0.23
CA THR A 215 5.31 7.85 0.32
C THR A 215 5.60 8.38 1.73
N GLU A 216 5.81 9.68 1.83
CA GLU A 216 5.89 10.35 3.14
C GLU A 216 4.50 10.48 3.74
N GLY A 217 4.40 10.27 5.05
CA GLY A 217 3.15 10.38 5.78
C GLY A 217 3.32 10.26 7.28
N LEU A 218 2.22 10.20 8.00
CA LEU A 218 2.22 9.86 9.42
C LEU A 218 2.39 8.35 9.59
N ALA A 219 3.06 7.91 10.66
CA ALA A 219 3.30 6.49 10.93
C ALA A 219 2.02 5.64 10.97
N CYS A 220 0.88 6.23 11.33
CA CYS A 220 -0.43 5.58 11.29
C CYS A 220 -1.10 5.58 9.89
N GLY A 221 -0.50 6.23 8.89
CA GLY A 221 -1.11 6.45 7.57
C GLY A 221 -1.50 5.17 6.85
N ASP A 222 -0.66 4.15 6.91
CA ASP A 222 -0.92 2.86 6.29
C ASP A 222 -2.11 2.13 6.93
N LEU A 223 -2.18 2.08 8.26
CA LEU A 223 -3.32 1.53 8.98
C LEU A 223 -4.63 2.23 8.58
N VAL A 224 -4.61 3.56 8.59
CA VAL A 224 -5.77 4.38 8.23
C VAL A 224 -6.19 4.12 6.79
N ASN A 225 -5.23 4.01 5.86
CA ASN A 225 -5.52 3.69 4.46
C ASN A 225 -6.20 2.33 4.32
N ALA A 226 -5.70 1.29 5.00
CA ALA A 226 -6.27 -0.05 4.97
C ALA A 226 -7.73 -0.08 5.41
N LEU A 227 -8.06 0.63 6.49
CA LEU A 227 -9.42 0.69 7.03
C LEU A 227 -10.35 1.55 6.14
N MET A 228 -9.89 2.73 5.71
CA MET A 228 -10.69 3.61 4.85
C MET A 228 -10.96 3.02 3.47
N GLU A 229 -10.02 2.25 2.92
CA GLU A 229 -10.21 1.55 1.66
C GLU A 229 -11.42 0.61 1.77
N ARG A 230 -11.53 -0.15 2.85
CA ARG A 230 -12.66 -1.06 3.07
C ARG A 230 -13.99 -0.34 3.25
N PHE A 231 -14.04 0.77 4.00
CA PHE A 231 -15.26 1.59 4.09
C PHE A 231 -15.70 2.17 2.76
N SER A 232 -14.79 2.36 1.81
CA SER A 232 -15.10 2.86 0.46
C SER A 232 -15.72 1.81 -0.46
N CYS A 233 -15.69 0.51 -0.11
CA CYS A 233 -16.24 -0.56 -0.92
C CYS A 233 -17.76 -0.57 -0.92
N PHE A 234 -18.38 -0.47 -2.12
CA PHE A 234 -19.84 -0.50 -2.25
C PHE A 234 -20.47 -1.86 -2.04
N HIS A 235 -19.73 -2.91 -2.36
CA HIS A 235 -20.23 -4.29 -2.35
C HIS A 235 -20.35 -4.89 -0.95
N LEU A 236 -19.95 -4.14 0.10
CA LEU A 236 -20.11 -4.62 1.46
C LEU A 236 -21.60 -4.68 1.83
N SER A 237 -22.05 -5.86 2.24
CA SER A 237 -23.37 -6.05 2.83
C SER A 237 -23.52 -5.20 4.11
N ARG A 238 -24.78 -5.01 4.54
CA ARG A 238 -25.05 -4.29 5.79
C ARG A 238 -24.37 -4.95 6.99
N SER A 239 -24.36 -6.28 7.06
CA SER A 239 -23.70 -7.05 8.12
C SER A 239 -22.19 -6.92 8.07
N ALA A 240 -21.56 -7.05 6.90
CA ALA A 240 -20.12 -6.86 6.74
C ALA A 240 -19.68 -5.45 7.13
N ARG A 241 -20.48 -4.43 6.81
CA ARG A 241 -20.22 -3.04 7.21
C ARG A 241 -20.34 -2.83 8.72
N ALA A 242 -21.26 -3.54 9.38
CA ALA A 242 -21.38 -3.50 10.85
C ALA A 242 -20.15 -4.15 11.50
N ARG A 243 -19.72 -5.33 11.00
CA ARG A 243 -18.48 -5.99 11.46
C ARG A 243 -17.24 -5.11 11.24
N LEU A 244 -17.13 -4.48 10.06
CA LEU A 244 -16.02 -3.57 9.78
C LEU A 244 -15.94 -2.44 10.81
N LYS A 245 -17.08 -1.83 11.20
CA LYS A 245 -17.10 -0.80 12.23
C LYS A 245 -16.65 -1.33 13.59
N ASP A 246 -17.11 -2.51 13.98
CA ASP A 246 -16.72 -3.13 15.25
C ASP A 246 -15.22 -3.42 15.28
N VAL A 247 -14.70 -4.08 14.25
CA VAL A 247 -13.28 -4.36 14.13
C VAL A 247 -12.46 -3.08 14.10
N THR A 248 -12.90 -2.05 13.34
CA THR A 248 -12.20 -0.76 13.31
C THR A 248 -12.13 -0.11 14.69
N ARG A 249 -13.22 -0.13 15.48
CA ARG A 249 -13.19 0.40 16.86
C ARG A 249 -12.18 -0.34 17.72
N ARG A 250 -12.10 -1.66 17.63
CA ARG A 250 -11.10 -2.45 18.37
C ARG A 250 -9.68 -2.09 17.95
N ILE A 251 -9.43 -1.97 16.64
CA ILE A 251 -8.12 -1.60 16.11
C ILE A 251 -7.71 -0.22 16.62
N VAL A 252 -8.54 0.81 16.43
CA VAL A 252 -8.20 2.19 16.80
C VAL A 252 -8.13 2.41 18.32
N ALA A 253 -8.75 1.56 19.12
CA ALA A 253 -8.61 1.57 20.58
C ALA A 253 -7.30 0.91 21.06
N ALA A 254 -6.71 0.04 20.26
CA ALA A 254 -5.51 -0.73 20.61
C ALA A 254 -4.20 -0.13 20.07
N VAL A 255 -4.25 0.79 19.11
CA VAL A 255 -3.05 1.43 18.56
C VAL A 255 -2.54 2.56 19.45
N PRO A 256 -1.22 2.86 19.42
CA PRO A 256 -0.61 3.89 20.27
C PRO A 256 -0.87 5.32 19.79
N TRP A 257 -1.45 5.50 18.60
CA TRP A 257 -1.65 6.82 18.00
C TRP A 257 -2.90 7.51 18.53
N PRO A 258 -2.80 8.79 18.93
CA PRO A 258 -3.93 9.53 19.46
C PRO A 258 -4.97 9.81 18.36
N ARG A 259 -6.23 10.03 18.79
CA ARG A 259 -7.36 10.36 17.90
C ARG A 259 -7.03 11.47 16.89
N GLU A 260 -6.36 12.51 17.36
CA GLU A 260 -5.99 13.66 16.53
C GLU A 260 -5.09 13.25 15.37
N GLU A 261 -4.07 12.41 15.64
CA GLU A 261 -3.15 11.91 14.62
C GLU A 261 -3.87 11.01 13.60
N LEU A 262 -4.71 10.10 14.07
CA LEU A 262 -5.55 9.27 13.20
C LEU A 262 -6.49 10.11 12.33
N THR A 263 -7.02 11.21 12.85
CA THR A 263 -7.89 12.16 12.11
C THR A 263 -7.12 12.87 11.01
N ILE A 264 -5.92 13.37 11.32
CA ILE A 264 -5.04 14.03 10.34
C ILE A 264 -4.64 13.03 9.25
N ALA A 265 -4.18 11.83 9.63
CA ALA A 265 -3.83 10.79 8.68
C ALA A 265 -5.00 10.45 7.74
N ALA A 266 -6.22 10.35 8.27
CA ALA A 266 -7.41 10.03 7.47
C ALA A 266 -7.73 11.13 6.44
N ASN A 267 -7.58 12.40 6.81
CA ASN A 267 -7.76 13.51 5.88
C ASN A 267 -6.66 13.56 4.82
N VAL A 268 -5.40 13.31 5.19
CA VAL A 268 -4.28 13.23 4.25
C VAL A 268 -4.45 12.06 3.27
N VAL A 269 -4.79 10.88 3.75
CA VAL A 269 -5.09 9.70 2.89
C VAL A 269 -6.21 10.05 1.89
N ARG A 270 -7.23 10.77 2.32
CA ARG A 270 -8.31 11.25 1.44
C ARG A 270 -7.79 12.22 0.38
N LEU A 271 -6.93 13.19 0.75
CA LEU A 271 -6.31 14.13 -0.19
C LEU A 271 -5.45 13.41 -1.23
N GLN A 272 -4.57 12.54 -0.80
CA GLN A 272 -3.71 11.74 -1.67
C GLN A 272 -4.52 10.92 -2.68
N PHE A 273 -5.61 10.28 -2.20
CA PHE A 273 -6.50 9.54 -3.09
C PHE A 273 -7.16 10.46 -4.12
N ALA A 274 -7.71 11.61 -3.71
CA ALA A 274 -8.38 12.55 -4.60
C ALA A 274 -7.42 13.07 -5.66
N ALA A 275 -6.23 13.51 -5.27
CA ALA A 275 -5.21 14.01 -6.18
C ALA A 275 -4.80 12.95 -7.21
N ARG A 276 -4.46 11.72 -6.78
CA ARG A 276 -4.13 10.61 -7.70
C ARG A 276 -5.25 10.36 -8.72
N ARG A 277 -6.52 10.44 -8.31
CA ARG A 277 -7.66 10.23 -9.24
C ARG A 277 -7.82 11.39 -10.21
N ILE A 278 -7.61 12.62 -9.76
CA ILE A 278 -7.64 13.82 -10.60
C ILE A 278 -6.53 13.74 -11.66
N HIS A 279 -5.30 13.44 -11.26
CA HIS A 279 -4.17 13.31 -12.17
C HIS A 279 -4.39 12.20 -13.21
N LYS A 280 -4.90 11.05 -12.79
CA LYS A 280 -5.13 9.92 -13.69
C LYS A 280 -6.29 10.15 -14.66
N HIS A 281 -7.29 10.91 -14.25
CA HIS A 281 -8.54 11.12 -15.01
C HIS A 281 -9.04 12.56 -14.93
N PRO A 282 -8.26 13.55 -15.40
CA PRO A 282 -8.53 14.98 -15.16
C PRO A 282 -9.86 15.49 -15.72
N ASN A 283 -10.42 14.79 -16.71
CA ASN A 283 -11.65 15.18 -17.40
C ASN A 283 -12.84 14.26 -17.07
N SER A 284 -12.68 13.33 -16.11
CA SER A 284 -13.69 12.32 -15.83
C SER A 284 -14.61 12.69 -14.67
N ALA A 285 -15.90 12.73 -14.88
CA ALA A 285 -16.92 12.88 -13.83
C ALA A 285 -16.85 11.75 -12.77
N TRP A 286 -16.29 10.60 -13.12
CA TRP A 286 -16.08 9.49 -12.17
C TRP A 286 -15.16 9.83 -11.01
N VAL A 287 -14.26 10.80 -11.21
CA VAL A 287 -13.42 11.33 -10.11
C VAL A 287 -14.28 11.80 -8.94
N ALA A 288 -15.36 12.53 -9.22
CA ALA A 288 -16.25 13.02 -8.17
C ALA A 288 -16.92 11.88 -7.37
N ILE A 289 -17.31 10.81 -8.04
CA ILE A 289 -17.92 9.64 -7.40
C ILE A 289 -16.90 8.93 -6.52
N ASP A 290 -15.67 8.74 -7.00
CA ASP A 290 -14.61 8.09 -6.24
C ASP A 290 -14.21 8.92 -5.01
N VAL A 291 -14.12 10.25 -5.17
CA VAL A 291 -13.84 11.16 -4.05
C VAL A 291 -14.97 11.16 -3.03
N TRP A 292 -16.24 11.21 -3.50
CA TRP A 292 -17.39 11.11 -2.61
C TRP A 292 -17.42 9.80 -1.81
N ARG A 293 -17.01 8.70 -2.43
CA ARG A 293 -16.85 7.40 -1.75
C ARG A 293 -15.85 7.49 -0.61
N ARG A 294 -14.71 8.10 -0.85
CA ARG A 294 -13.66 8.28 0.18
C ARG A 294 -14.09 9.24 1.26
N ASP A 295 -14.84 10.26 0.91
CA ASP A 295 -15.44 11.18 1.89
C ASP A 295 -16.45 10.49 2.81
N ARG A 296 -17.26 9.59 2.26
CA ARG A 296 -18.15 8.73 3.04
C ARG A 296 -17.34 7.77 3.94
N ALA A 297 -16.28 7.15 3.40
CA ALA A 297 -15.40 6.27 4.15
C ALA A 297 -14.75 7.00 5.33
N LEU A 298 -14.27 8.22 5.12
CA LEU A 298 -13.75 9.07 6.18
C LEU A 298 -14.77 9.28 7.30
N ARG A 299 -16.00 9.69 6.96
CA ARG A 299 -17.05 9.90 7.97
C ARG A 299 -17.35 8.63 8.78
N GLU A 300 -17.36 7.47 8.14
CA GLU A 300 -17.58 6.20 8.81
C GLU A 300 -16.38 5.80 9.69
N PHE A 301 -15.16 6.05 9.24
CA PHE A 301 -13.95 5.84 10.02
C PHE A 301 -13.90 6.75 11.26
N LEU A 302 -14.14 8.06 11.11
CA LEU A 302 -14.11 9.02 12.20
C LEU A 302 -15.12 8.70 13.32
N LYS A 303 -16.25 8.07 12.98
CA LYS A 303 -17.23 7.56 13.96
C LYS A 303 -16.73 6.35 14.76
N CYS A 304 -15.67 5.71 14.30
CA CYS A 304 -15.06 4.58 15.01
C CYS A 304 -13.96 5.03 15.98
N LEU A 305 -13.46 6.27 15.86
CA LEU A 305 -12.42 6.78 16.75
C LEU A 305 -12.98 6.96 18.18
N PRO A 306 -12.18 6.65 19.23
CA PRO A 306 -12.62 6.80 20.62
C PRO A 306 -13.04 8.24 20.90
N GLU A 307 -14.11 8.43 21.67
CA GLU A 307 -14.45 9.73 22.24
C GLU A 307 -13.35 10.10 23.25
N LYS A 308 -13.03 11.40 23.34
CA LYS A 308 -11.97 11.89 24.26
C LYS A 308 -12.31 11.57 25.70
#